data_e45f7dabed6b5cb2508530debd2064db
#
_entry.id   e45f7dabed6b5cb2508530debd2064db
#
_cell.length_a   1.000
_cell.length_b   1.000
_cell.length_c   1.000
_cell.angle_alpha   90.00
_cell.angle_beta   90.00
_cell.angle_gamma   90.00
#
_symmetry.space_group_name_H-M   'P 1'
#
loop_
_entity.id
_entity.type
_entity.pdbx_description
1 polymer ?
#
loop_
_entity_poly.entity_id
_entity_poly.type
_entity_poly.pdbx_seq_one_letter_code
_entity_poly.pdbx_strand_id
1 'polypeptide(L)'
;ATAIMKNTAYLVSELTRIGWPCWNNKYSNTVFFKRPSDDIVSKYNLANSYDERFGGNLSHVVVMQHVKKEVIDKFIAELEGIMTSTAKVKATP
;
A
#
# COMPACT_ATOMS: atom_id res chain seq x y z
N ALA A 1 -8.13 0.43 21.08
CA ALA A 1 -7.35 -0.07 19.95
C ALA A 1 -5.86 0.11 20.18
N THR A 2 -5.05 -0.84 19.76
CA THR A 2 -3.60 -0.75 19.90
C THR A 2 -3.02 0.19 18.84
N ALA A 3 -1.78 0.65 19.05
CA ALA A 3 -1.07 1.46 18.06
C ALA A 3 -0.95 0.73 16.72
N ILE A 4 -0.74 -0.59 16.75
CA ILE A 4 -0.68 -1.42 15.55
C ILE A 4 -1.98 -1.32 14.75
N MET A 5 -3.11 -1.45 15.42
CA MET A 5 -4.41 -1.42 14.73
C MET A 5 -4.74 -0.02 14.21
N LYS A 6 -4.35 1.02 14.94
CA LYS A 6 -4.53 2.40 14.48
C LYS A 6 -3.70 2.67 13.22
N ASN A 7 -2.45 2.23 13.20
CA ASN A 7 -1.56 2.41 12.07
C ASN A 7 -2.03 1.59 10.86
N THR A 8 -2.55 0.38 11.11
CA THR A 8 -3.12 -0.46 10.06
C THR A 8 -4.31 0.23 9.41
N ALA A 9 -5.23 0.73 10.23
CA ALA A 9 -6.41 1.45 9.73
C ALA A 9 -6.01 2.71 8.96
N TYR A 10 -5.01 3.43 9.44
CA TYR A 10 -4.49 4.61 8.75
C TYR A 10 -3.95 4.27 7.37
N LEU A 11 -3.14 3.21 7.28
CA LEU A 11 -2.59 2.76 6.00
C LEU A 11 -3.70 2.41 5.00
N VAL A 12 -4.67 1.61 5.45
CA VAL A 12 -5.82 1.21 4.60
C VAL A 12 -6.60 2.43 4.15
N SER A 13 -6.85 3.36 5.07
CA SER A 13 -7.56 4.60 4.79
C SER A 13 -6.85 5.43 3.70
N GLU A 14 -5.53 5.56 3.80
CA GLU A 14 -4.74 6.33 2.84
C GLU A 14 -4.64 5.65 1.49
N LEU A 15 -4.49 4.32 1.46
CA LEU A 15 -4.51 3.57 0.20
C LEU A 15 -5.86 3.76 -0.51
N THR A 16 -6.94 3.69 0.26
CA THR A 16 -8.29 3.89 -0.27
C THR A 16 -8.47 5.32 -0.78
N ARG A 17 -7.97 6.30 -0.03
CA ARG A 17 -8.06 7.72 -0.41
C ARG A 17 -7.44 7.99 -1.77
N ILE A 18 -6.28 7.42 -2.04
CA ILE A 18 -5.59 7.63 -3.31
C ILE A 18 -6.09 6.71 -4.43
N GLY A 19 -7.01 5.78 -4.12
CA GLY A 19 -7.55 4.86 -5.10
C GLY A 19 -6.65 3.68 -5.42
N TRP A 20 -5.69 3.36 -4.54
CA TRP A 20 -4.81 2.20 -4.73
C TRP A 20 -5.51 0.95 -4.21
N PRO A 21 -5.70 -0.09 -5.05
CA PRO A 21 -6.40 -1.31 -4.61
C PRO A 21 -5.71 -1.94 -3.41
N CYS A 22 -6.49 -2.18 -2.36
CA CYS A 22 -5.98 -2.80 -1.14
C CYS A 22 -7.05 -3.66 -0.49
N TRP A 23 -6.61 -4.63 0.30
CA TRP A 23 -7.47 -5.56 1.02
C TRP A 23 -6.89 -5.83 2.39
N ASN A 24 -7.74 -5.85 3.38
CA ASN A 24 -7.33 -6.05 4.76
C ASN A 24 -8.43 -6.81 5.51
N ASN A 25 -8.04 -7.83 6.25
CA ASN A 25 -8.97 -8.51 7.14
C ASN A 25 -9.19 -7.61 8.35
N LYS A 26 -10.45 -7.49 8.77
CA LYS A 26 -10.89 -6.57 9.83
C LYS A 26 -10.03 -6.62 11.11
N TYR A 27 -9.57 -7.80 11.50
CA TYR A 27 -8.82 -7.97 12.75
C TYR A 27 -7.35 -8.29 12.51
N SER A 28 -6.86 -8.09 11.30
CA SER A 28 -5.48 -8.39 10.93
C SER A 28 -4.67 -7.12 10.76
N ASN A 29 -3.40 -7.17 11.13
CA ASN A 29 -2.45 -6.11 10.84
C ASN A 29 -1.69 -6.34 9.53
N THR A 30 -2.11 -7.33 8.73
CA THR A 30 -1.56 -7.56 7.39
C THR A 30 -2.43 -6.84 6.37
N VAL A 31 -1.82 -6.01 5.54
CA VAL A 31 -2.52 -5.28 4.49
C VAL A 31 -1.98 -5.76 3.14
N PHE A 32 -2.88 -6.24 2.29
CA PHE A 32 -2.56 -6.63 0.92
C PHE A 32 -2.93 -5.49 -0.01
N PHE A 33 -2.12 -5.26 -1.02
CA PHE A 33 -2.41 -4.20 -2.00
C PHE A 33 -1.75 -4.54 -3.33
N LYS A 34 -2.22 -3.89 -4.39
CA LYS A 34 -1.64 -4.06 -5.71
C LYS A 34 -0.14 -3.77 -5.65
N ARG A 35 0.66 -4.65 -6.26
CA ARG A 35 2.13 -4.50 -6.23
C ARG A 35 2.55 -3.18 -6.85
N PRO A 36 3.30 -2.35 -6.12
CA PRO A 36 3.90 -1.14 -6.68
C PRO A 36 5.15 -1.50 -7.48
N SER A 37 5.99 -0.51 -7.81
CA SER A 37 7.23 -0.77 -8.52
C SER A 37 8.19 -1.61 -7.67
N ASP A 38 9.13 -2.30 -8.33
CA ASP A 38 10.13 -3.12 -7.65
C ASP A 38 10.98 -2.28 -6.69
N ASP A 39 11.25 -1.02 -7.04
CA ASP A 39 12.00 -0.10 -6.20
C ASP A 39 11.31 0.11 -4.85
N ILE A 40 10.00 0.31 -4.87
CA ILE A 40 9.21 0.53 -3.65
C ILE A 40 9.12 -0.77 -2.85
N VAL A 41 8.92 -1.90 -3.53
CA VAL A 41 8.88 -3.22 -2.87
C VAL A 41 10.18 -3.44 -2.09
N SER A 42 11.32 -3.16 -2.71
CA SER A 42 12.63 -3.32 -2.09
C SER A 42 12.84 -2.32 -0.96
N LYS A 43 12.50 -1.06 -1.18
CA LYS A 43 12.72 0.03 -0.21
C LYS A 43 11.98 -0.20 1.11
N TYR A 44 10.77 -0.74 1.04
CA TYR A 44 9.94 -0.96 2.23
C TYR A 44 9.89 -2.41 2.68
N ASN A 45 10.72 -3.27 2.09
CA ASN A 45 10.75 -4.71 2.40
C ASN A 45 9.37 -5.34 2.33
N LEU A 46 8.64 -5.05 1.26
CA LEU A 46 7.31 -5.60 1.07
C LEU A 46 7.41 -7.06 0.62
N ALA A 47 6.52 -7.89 1.13
CA ALA A 47 6.42 -9.26 0.66
C ALA A 47 5.52 -9.30 -0.58
N ASN A 48 5.85 -10.17 -1.51
CA ASN A 48 5.07 -10.33 -2.74
C ASN A 48 4.16 -11.55 -2.64
N SER A 49 2.96 -11.42 -3.19
CA SER A 49 1.96 -12.47 -3.20
C SER A 49 1.29 -12.49 -4.56
N TYR A 50 0.58 -13.58 -4.84
CA TYR A 50 -0.19 -13.72 -6.07
C TYR A 50 -1.57 -14.27 -5.72
N ASP A 51 -2.62 -13.61 -6.20
CA ASP A 51 -3.98 -14.08 -6.02
C ASP A 51 -4.84 -13.56 -7.18
N GLU A 52 -5.30 -14.48 -8.02
CA GLU A 52 -6.12 -14.14 -9.19
C GLU A 52 -7.41 -13.41 -8.83
N ARG A 53 -7.96 -13.70 -7.63
CA ARG A 53 -9.18 -13.05 -7.17
C ARG A 53 -9.02 -11.54 -7.05
N PHE A 54 -7.80 -11.06 -6.87
CA PHE A 54 -7.49 -9.65 -6.65
C PHE A 54 -6.62 -9.05 -7.76
N GLY A 55 -6.64 -9.66 -8.94
CA GLY A 55 -5.93 -9.13 -10.10
C GLY A 55 -4.53 -9.65 -10.31
N GLY A 56 -4.09 -10.62 -9.53
CA GLY A 56 -2.83 -11.33 -9.74
C GLY A 56 -1.73 -10.91 -8.79
N ASN A 57 -0.87 -9.99 -9.22
CA ASN A 57 0.31 -9.59 -8.45
C ASN A 57 -0.03 -8.64 -7.31
N LEU A 58 0.25 -9.09 -6.09
CA LEU A 58 0.02 -8.29 -4.88
C LEU A 58 1.32 -8.14 -4.10
N SER A 59 1.35 -7.13 -3.26
CA SER A 59 2.32 -7.03 -2.17
C SER A 59 1.56 -7.00 -0.86
N HIS A 60 2.24 -7.36 0.22
CA HIS A 60 1.63 -7.21 1.53
C HIS A 60 2.64 -6.73 2.55
N VAL A 61 2.15 -6.10 3.60
CA VAL A 61 2.96 -5.62 4.69
C VAL A 61 2.25 -5.95 6.00
N VAL A 62 3.04 -6.36 6.99
CA VAL A 62 2.55 -6.54 8.35
C VAL A 62 2.86 -5.26 9.11
N VAL A 63 1.81 -4.55 9.53
CA VAL A 63 1.99 -3.29 10.24
C VAL A 63 2.34 -3.58 11.69
N MET A 64 3.56 -3.25 12.07
CA MET A 64 4.08 -3.45 13.43
C MET A 64 4.08 -2.12 14.17
N GLN A 65 4.21 -2.17 15.50
CA GLN A 65 4.14 -0.95 16.31
C GLN A 65 5.26 0.05 16.03
N HIS A 66 6.36 -0.38 15.39
CA HIS A 66 7.44 0.53 15.00
C HIS A 66 7.20 1.20 13.63
N VAL A 67 6.16 0.78 12.92
CA VAL A 67 5.78 1.42 11.65
C VAL A 67 4.99 2.67 11.99
N LYS A 68 5.62 3.82 11.88
CA LYS A 68 5.06 5.09 12.28
C LYS A 68 4.29 5.76 11.15
N LYS A 69 3.46 6.72 11.52
CA LYS A 69 2.66 7.50 10.57
C LYS A 69 3.54 8.16 9.50
N GLU A 70 4.70 8.67 9.88
CA GLU A 70 5.61 9.33 8.94
C GLU A 70 6.08 8.39 7.84
N VAL A 71 6.32 7.12 8.19
CA VAL A 71 6.73 6.09 7.22
C VAL A 71 5.57 5.79 6.27
N ILE A 72 4.37 5.68 6.80
CA ILE A 72 3.16 5.44 6.00
C ILE A 72 2.93 6.62 5.06
N ASP A 73 3.04 7.84 5.55
CA ASP A 73 2.85 9.05 4.74
C ASP A 73 3.84 9.09 3.57
N LYS A 74 5.09 8.74 3.82
CA LYS A 74 6.12 8.71 2.79
C LYS A 74 5.81 7.64 1.74
N PHE A 75 5.40 6.46 2.17
CA PHE A 75 5.00 5.37 1.29
C PHE A 75 3.83 5.81 0.39
N ILE A 76 2.80 6.40 0.98
CA ILE A 76 1.63 6.86 0.25
C ILE A 76 2.01 7.95 -0.77
N ALA A 77 2.88 8.88 -0.39
CA ALA A 77 3.34 9.92 -1.30
C ALA A 77 4.04 9.32 -2.53
N GLU A 78 4.82 8.26 -2.34
CA GLU A 78 5.49 7.59 -3.44
C GLU A 78 4.50 6.88 -4.36
N LEU A 79 3.45 6.24 -3.79
CA LEU A 79 2.39 5.63 -4.59
C LEU A 79 1.61 6.68 -5.38
N GLU A 80 1.31 7.81 -4.76
CA GLU A 80 0.65 8.92 -5.45
C GLU A 80 1.48 9.41 -6.62
N GLY A 81 2.80 9.47 -6.46
CA GLY A 81 3.72 9.84 -7.53
C GLY A 81 3.63 8.90 -8.73
N ILE A 82 3.53 7.60 -8.48
CA ILE A 82 3.37 6.60 -9.53
C ILE A 82 2.05 6.82 -10.26
N MET A 83 0.96 7.00 -9.53
CA MET A 83 -0.37 7.20 -10.11
C MET A 83 -0.42 8.47 -10.95
N THR A 84 0.16 9.55 -10.46
CA THR A 84 0.21 10.82 -11.17
C THR A 84 1.01 10.68 -12.47
N SER A 85 2.16 10.02 -12.42
CA SER A 85 2.98 9.77 -13.60
C SER A 85 2.24 8.94 -14.64
N THR A 86 1.55 7.89 -14.20
CA THR A 86 0.76 7.03 -15.08
C THR A 86 -0.39 7.79 -15.74
N ALA A 87 -1.11 8.59 -14.95
CA ALA A 87 -2.20 9.41 -15.47
C ALA A 87 -1.68 10.45 -16.48
N LYS A 88 -0.54 11.05 -16.17
CA LYS A 88 0.10 12.04 -17.04
C LYS A 88 0.51 11.42 -18.38
N VAL A 89 1.09 10.23 -18.35
CA VAL A 89 1.47 9.52 -19.57
C VAL A 89 0.24 9.16 -20.40
N LYS A 90 -0.83 8.72 -19.77
CA LYS A 90 -2.09 8.38 -20.44
C LYS A 90 -2.76 9.60 -21.06
N ALA A 91 -2.62 10.75 -20.43
CA ALA A 91 -3.21 12.00 -20.89
C ALA A 91 -2.46 12.56 -22.11
N THR A 92 -1.25 12.12 -22.36
CA THR A 92 -0.43 12.57 -23.48
C THR A 92 -0.71 11.68 -24.69
N PRO A 93 -1.26 12.23 -25.79
CA PRO A 93 -1.53 11.43 -26.98
C PRO A 93 -0.26 10.85 -27.59
#